data_48a67bca25fd8b593b800858d26cce5c
#
_entry.id   48a67bca25fd8b593b800858d26cce5c
#
_cell.length_a   1.000
_cell.length_b   1.000
_cell.length_c   1.000
_cell.angle_alpha   90.00
_cell.angle_beta   90.00
_cell.angle_gamma   90.00
#
_symmetry.space_group_name_H-M   'P 1'
#
loop_
_entity.id
_entity.type
_entity.pdbx_description
1 polymer ?
#
loop_
_entity_poly.entity_id
_entity_poly.type
_entity_poly.pdbx_seq_one_letter_code
_entity_poly.pdbx_strand_id
1 'polypeptide(L)'
;MTPANRRDALKGALAVVGAAALRAAFAQAEVEPRVIEMTARRFTYEPNEIALKAGERVVIAIRSLDFIHGMNLPDLGMRLDLVPGRVTRLNLHPKVPGVIDFVCDNFCGDGHEEMHGRFVVTA
;
A
#
# COMPACT_ATOMS: atom_id res chain seq x y z
N MET A 1 -28.93 15.35 -57.30
CA MET A 1 -28.65 14.75 -55.99
C MET A 1 -27.22 14.30 -55.94
N THR A 2 -26.37 14.96 -55.19
CA THR A 2 -25.01 14.49 -54.93
C THR A 2 -25.08 13.38 -53.87
N PRO A 3 -24.52 12.19 -54.13
CA PRO A 3 -24.50 11.16 -53.11
C PRO A 3 -23.76 11.64 -51.89
N ALA A 4 -24.35 11.47 -50.75
CA ALA A 4 -23.69 11.78 -49.47
C ALA A 4 -22.36 11.02 -49.40
N ASN A 5 -21.32 11.79 -49.15
CA ASN A 5 -19.97 11.28 -49.20
C ASN A 5 -19.74 10.36 -47.97
N ARG A 6 -19.96 9.07 -48.17
CA ARG A 6 -19.76 8.04 -47.13
C ARG A 6 -18.36 8.08 -46.52
N ARG A 7 -17.40 8.65 -47.21
CA ARG A 7 -16.02 8.78 -46.76
C ARG A 7 -15.87 9.81 -45.62
N ASP A 8 -16.66 10.88 -45.63
CA ASP A 8 -16.60 11.92 -44.59
C ASP A 8 -17.23 11.46 -43.28
N ALA A 9 -18.29 10.66 -43.35
CA ALA A 9 -18.90 10.03 -42.18
C ALA A 9 -17.96 9.03 -41.49
N LEU A 10 -17.18 8.28 -42.25
CA LEU A 10 -16.19 7.32 -41.72
C LEU A 10 -15.00 8.03 -41.04
N LYS A 11 -14.56 9.16 -41.54
CA LYS A 11 -13.47 9.93 -40.92
C LYS A 11 -13.87 10.52 -39.56
N GLY A 12 -15.10 10.97 -39.40
CA GLY A 12 -15.62 11.48 -38.14
C GLY A 12 -15.75 10.38 -37.07
N ALA A 13 -16.21 9.19 -37.45
CA ALA A 13 -16.35 8.06 -36.56
C ALA A 13 -15.00 7.55 -36.00
N LEU A 14 -13.95 7.51 -36.84
CA LEU A 14 -12.60 7.13 -36.44
C LEU A 14 -11.99 8.09 -35.42
N ALA A 15 -12.21 9.40 -35.53
CA ALA A 15 -11.70 10.39 -34.60
C ALA A 15 -12.32 10.24 -33.19
N VAL A 16 -13.60 9.92 -33.10
CA VAL A 16 -14.30 9.70 -31.82
C VAL A 16 -13.82 8.43 -31.12
N VAL A 17 -13.60 7.36 -31.85
CA VAL A 17 -13.07 6.10 -31.29
C VAL A 17 -11.64 6.29 -30.77
N GLY A 18 -10.81 7.05 -31.47
CA GLY A 18 -9.45 7.34 -31.02
C GLY A 18 -9.39 8.14 -29.72
N ALA A 19 -10.26 9.13 -29.54
CA ALA A 19 -10.33 9.91 -28.29
C ALA A 19 -10.79 9.09 -27.09
N ALA A 20 -11.77 8.19 -27.26
CA ALA A 20 -12.23 7.31 -26.21
C ALA A 20 -11.17 6.29 -25.78
N ALA A 21 -10.45 5.72 -26.72
CA ALA A 21 -9.35 4.78 -26.44
C ALA A 21 -8.19 5.46 -25.68
N LEU A 22 -7.86 6.71 -25.99
CA LEU A 22 -6.83 7.47 -25.30
C LEU A 22 -7.20 7.77 -23.84
N ARG A 23 -8.47 8.12 -23.57
CA ARG A 23 -8.96 8.33 -22.20
C ARG A 23 -8.91 7.06 -21.36
N ALA A 24 -9.25 5.92 -21.93
CA ALA A 24 -9.18 4.62 -21.27
C ALA A 24 -7.74 4.26 -20.89
N ALA A 25 -6.76 4.54 -21.76
CA ALA A 25 -5.34 4.30 -21.48
C ALA A 25 -4.83 5.14 -20.31
N PHE A 26 -5.22 6.42 -20.21
CA PHE A 26 -4.85 7.27 -19.06
C PHE A 26 -5.51 6.83 -17.76
N ALA A 27 -6.75 6.37 -17.78
CA ALA A 27 -7.45 5.88 -16.60
C ALA A 27 -6.83 4.60 -16.01
N GLN A 28 -6.11 3.81 -16.82
CA GLN A 28 -5.43 2.59 -16.40
C GLN A 28 -4.01 2.82 -15.87
N ALA A 29 -3.48 4.03 -15.98
CA ALA A 29 -2.13 4.39 -15.54
C ALA A 29 -2.09 4.76 -14.05
N GLU A 30 -2.81 4.05 -13.18
CA GLU A 30 -2.71 4.21 -11.73
C GLU A 30 -1.36 3.68 -11.25
N VAL A 31 -0.73 4.42 -10.32
CA VAL A 31 0.52 4.01 -9.71
C VAL A 31 0.26 2.84 -8.77
N GLU A 32 0.94 1.73 -8.99
CA GLU A 32 0.86 0.57 -8.11
C GLU A 32 1.41 0.93 -6.72
N PRO A 33 0.85 0.35 -5.63
CA PRO A 33 1.38 0.55 -4.29
C PRO A 33 2.82 0.09 -4.19
N ARG A 34 3.65 0.86 -3.51
CA ARG A 34 5.01 0.45 -3.17
C ARG A 34 4.95 -0.64 -2.11
N VAL A 35 5.69 -1.73 -2.31
CA VAL A 35 5.78 -2.82 -1.36
C VAL A 35 7.05 -2.67 -0.54
N ILE A 36 6.92 -2.67 0.78
CA ILE A 36 8.03 -2.61 1.73
C ILE A 36 8.05 -3.91 2.51
N GLU A 37 9.16 -4.62 2.48
CA GLU A 37 9.33 -5.85 3.23
C GLU A 37 9.79 -5.55 4.67
N MET A 38 9.18 -6.25 5.63
CA MET A 38 9.50 -6.17 7.04
C MET A 38 9.59 -7.57 7.63
N THR A 39 10.51 -7.76 8.56
CA THR A 39 10.58 -8.96 9.37
C THR A 39 10.29 -8.64 10.83
N ALA A 40 9.71 -9.62 11.52
CA ALA A 40 9.46 -9.58 12.96
C ALA A 40 10.12 -10.79 13.61
N ARG A 41 10.81 -10.58 14.69
CA ARG A 41 11.39 -11.61 15.55
C ARG A 41 11.43 -11.08 16.97
N ARG A 42 11.68 -11.94 17.95
CA ARG A 42 11.85 -11.52 19.34
C ARG A 42 13.00 -10.52 19.41
N PHE A 43 12.74 -9.46 19.71
CA PHE A 43 11.98 -8.40 20.24
C PHE A 43 12.12 -7.17 19.34
N THR A 44 12.09 -7.37 18.05
CA THR A 44 12.34 -6.30 17.08
C THR A 44 11.55 -6.49 15.79
N TYR A 45 11.16 -5.37 15.20
CA TYR A 45 10.78 -5.30 13.79
C TYR A 45 11.95 -4.76 12.99
N GLU A 46 12.14 -5.28 11.80
CA GLU A 46 13.23 -4.84 10.92
C GLU A 46 12.72 -4.59 9.49
N PRO A 47 12.74 -3.33 9.01
CA PRO A 47 13.10 -2.10 9.73
C PRO A 47 12.04 -1.71 10.76
N ASN A 48 12.44 -1.01 11.81
CA ASN A 48 11.54 -0.52 12.85
C ASN A 48 11.14 0.95 12.68
N GLU A 49 11.71 1.62 11.72
CA GLU A 49 11.33 2.97 11.32
C GLU A 49 11.28 3.05 9.81
N ILE A 50 10.13 3.44 9.27
CA ILE A 50 9.88 3.47 7.84
C ILE A 50 9.38 4.85 7.46
N ALA A 51 10.06 5.49 6.50
CA ALA A 51 9.67 6.77 5.96
C ALA A 51 8.59 6.58 4.87
N LEU A 52 7.50 7.29 5.00
CA LEU A 52 6.40 7.33 4.04
C LEU A 52 6.11 8.77 3.64
N LYS A 53 5.40 8.94 2.53
CA LYS A 53 4.89 10.25 2.10
C LYS A 53 3.38 10.31 2.23
N ALA A 54 2.86 11.46 2.65
CA ALA A 54 1.42 11.70 2.68
C ALA A 54 0.83 11.55 1.26
N GLY A 55 -0.28 10.84 1.17
CA GLY A 55 -0.93 10.51 -0.10
C GLY A 55 -0.40 9.26 -0.81
N GLU A 56 0.69 8.67 -0.35
CA GLU A 56 1.27 7.46 -0.90
C GLU A 56 0.49 6.22 -0.46
N ARG A 57 0.31 5.29 -1.37
CA ARG A 57 -0.22 3.95 -1.06
C ARG A 57 0.94 2.99 -0.91
N VAL A 58 1.01 2.29 0.22
CA VAL A 58 2.05 1.31 0.48
C VAL A 58 1.46 0.02 1.02
N VAL A 59 2.13 -1.07 0.73
CA VAL A 59 1.86 -2.40 1.30
C VAL A 59 3.09 -2.81 2.09
N ILE A 60 2.93 -3.04 3.38
CA ILE A 60 3.99 -3.61 4.22
C ILE A 60 3.80 -5.13 4.21
N ALA A 61 4.75 -5.84 3.66
CA ALA A 61 4.75 -7.30 3.61
C ALA A 61 5.61 -7.81 4.78
N ILE A 62 4.96 -8.40 5.79
CA ILE A 62 5.59 -8.71 7.06
C ILE A 62 5.71 -10.22 7.23
N ARG A 63 6.89 -10.68 7.62
CA ARG A 63 7.16 -12.07 7.96
C ARG A 63 7.63 -12.18 9.39
N SER A 64 7.07 -13.11 10.15
CA SER A 64 7.66 -13.54 11.42
C SER A 64 8.72 -14.61 11.17
N LEU A 65 9.88 -14.44 11.79
CA LEU A 65 11.01 -15.37 11.62
C LEU A 65 11.08 -16.44 12.72
N ASP A 66 10.35 -16.30 13.82
CA ASP A 66 10.49 -17.20 14.96
C ASP A 66 9.17 -17.58 15.62
N PHE A 67 8.36 -16.62 16.05
CA PHE A 67 7.21 -16.86 16.90
C PHE A 67 6.00 -16.04 16.40
N ILE A 68 4.82 -16.30 16.94
CA ILE A 68 3.67 -15.47 16.65
C ILE A 68 3.84 -14.13 17.35
N HIS A 69 3.93 -13.07 16.56
CA HIS A 69 3.92 -11.70 17.04
C HIS A 69 2.62 -11.02 16.65
N GLY A 70 2.31 -9.91 17.28
CA GLY A 70 1.25 -9.03 16.85
C GLY A 70 1.82 -7.73 16.32
N MET A 71 1.00 -6.98 15.64
CA MET A 71 1.27 -5.58 15.31
C MET A 71 0.00 -4.80 15.57
N ASN A 72 0.04 -3.96 16.57
CA ASN A 72 -1.05 -3.05 16.89
C ASN A 72 -0.66 -1.63 16.49
N LEU A 73 -1.53 -0.99 15.72
CA LEU A 73 -1.39 0.41 15.32
C LEU A 73 -2.52 1.19 16.01
N PRO A 74 -2.31 1.68 17.24
CA PRO A 74 -3.39 2.28 18.02
C PRO A 74 -4.05 3.49 17.35
N ASP A 75 -3.24 4.33 16.68
CA ASP A 75 -3.75 5.54 16.02
C ASP A 75 -4.68 5.24 14.85
N LEU A 76 -4.59 4.03 14.29
CA LEU A 76 -5.43 3.59 13.17
C LEU A 76 -6.54 2.61 13.61
N GLY A 77 -6.57 2.22 14.88
CA GLY A 77 -7.50 1.20 15.38
C GLY A 77 -7.34 -0.15 14.68
N MET A 78 -6.13 -0.50 14.26
CA MET A 78 -5.83 -1.72 13.50
C MET A 78 -4.86 -2.61 14.25
N ARG A 79 -5.03 -3.92 14.08
CA ARG A 79 -4.05 -4.91 14.54
C ARG A 79 -3.96 -6.08 13.57
N LEU A 80 -2.80 -6.73 13.59
CA LEU A 80 -2.49 -7.89 12.74
C LEU A 80 -1.82 -8.97 13.58
N ASP A 81 -2.09 -10.24 13.24
CA ASP A 81 -1.31 -11.37 13.72
C ASP A 81 -0.22 -11.70 12.71
N LEU A 82 1.02 -11.81 13.19
CA LEU A 82 2.18 -12.14 12.39
C LEU A 82 2.56 -13.60 12.67
N VAL A 83 2.06 -14.49 11.82
CA VAL A 83 2.22 -15.95 12.00
C VAL A 83 3.41 -16.43 11.18
N PRO A 84 4.37 -17.19 11.79
CA PRO A 84 5.47 -17.78 11.05
C PRO A 84 4.97 -18.62 9.86
N GLY A 85 5.70 -18.60 8.77
CA GLY A 85 5.39 -19.37 7.57
C GLY A 85 4.42 -18.69 6.59
N ARG A 86 3.89 -17.52 6.91
CA ARG A 86 3.06 -16.77 5.98
C ARG A 86 3.38 -15.27 6.00
N VAL A 87 3.18 -14.62 4.86
CA VAL A 87 3.35 -13.17 4.73
C VAL A 87 2.04 -12.48 5.10
N THR A 88 2.09 -11.57 6.06
CA THR A 88 0.96 -10.72 6.42
C THR A 88 1.12 -9.37 5.73
N ARG A 89 0.07 -8.89 5.09
CA ARG A 89 0.08 -7.63 4.35
C ARG A 89 -0.70 -6.56 5.09
N LEU A 90 -0.05 -5.43 5.32
CA LEU A 90 -0.67 -4.22 5.87
C LEU A 90 -0.75 -3.17 4.77
N ASN A 91 -1.96 -2.76 4.44
CA ASN A 91 -2.19 -1.71 3.45
C ASN A 91 -2.30 -0.37 4.17
N LEU A 92 -1.46 0.59 3.80
CA LEU A 92 -1.46 1.93 4.36
C LEU A 92 -1.65 2.97 3.27
N HIS A 93 -2.45 3.99 3.57
CA HIS A 93 -2.63 5.15 2.72
C HIS A 93 -2.71 6.39 3.61
N PRO A 94 -1.58 6.80 4.22
CA PRO A 94 -1.59 7.97 5.10
C PRO A 94 -1.88 9.24 4.31
N LYS A 95 -2.79 10.05 4.83
CA LYS A 95 -3.24 11.28 4.15
C LYS A 95 -2.54 12.53 4.65
N VAL A 96 -2.07 12.51 5.89
CA VAL A 96 -1.47 13.66 6.57
C VAL A 96 -0.11 13.29 7.14
N PRO A 97 0.84 14.26 7.20
CA PRO A 97 2.11 14.05 7.89
C PRO A 97 1.92 13.74 9.37
N GLY A 98 2.82 12.96 9.93
CA GLY A 98 2.81 12.58 11.34
C GLY A 98 3.52 11.27 11.58
N VAL A 99 3.42 10.77 12.79
CA VAL A 99 4.01 9.49 13.20
C VAL A 99 2.90 8.51 13.52
N ILE A 100 3.03 7.30 12.97
CA ILE A 100 2.13 6.19 13.25
C ILE A 100 2.95 5.13 13.97
N ASP A 101 2.73 4.99 15.28
CA ASP A 101 3.41 4.00 16.09
C ASP A 101 2.78 2.62 15.94
N PHE A 102 3.60 1.58 16.04
CA PHE A 102 3.13 0.22 16.15
C PHE A 102 3.89 -0.54 17.23
N VAL A 103 3.19 -1.44 17.90
CA VAL A 103 3.71 -2.23 19.01
C VAL A 103 3.29 -3.69 18.86
N CYS A 104 4.11 -4.61 19.38
CA CYS A 104 3.70 -6.00 19.51
C CYS A 104 2.69 -6.13 20.63
N ASP A 105 1.52 -6.70 20.34
CA ASP A 105 0.43 -6.90 21.29
C ASP A 105 0.20 -8.38 21.66
N ASN A 106 1.08 -9.26 21.22
CA ASN A 106 1.07 -10.68 21.54
C ASN A 106 2.31 -11.00 22.36
N PHE A 107 2.14 -11.43 23.61
CA PHE A 107 3.27 -11.74 24.48
C PHE A 107 4.18 -12.79 23.83
N CYS A 108 5.42 -12.45 23.59
CA CYS A 108 6.39 -13.27 22.88
C CYS A 108 7.66 -13.58 23.69
N GLY A 109 7.70 -13.19 24.96
CA GLY A 109 8.80 -13.47 25.87
C GLY A 109 9.24 -12.26 26.68
N ASP A 110 10.30 -12.41 27.47
CA ASP A 110 10.92 -11.32 28.22
C ASP A 110 11.58 -10.33 27.25
N GLY A 111 11.15 -9.07 27.26
CA GLY A 111 11.57 -8.04 26.30
C GLY A 111 10.46 -7.68 25.30
N HIS A 112 9.28 -8.28 25.44
CA HIS A 112 8.11 -7.98 24.64
C HIS A 112 7.76 -6.48 24.63
N GLU A 113 7.90 -5.78 25.72
CA GLU A 113 7.59 -4.35 25.83
C GLU A 113 8.51 -3.46 24.97
N GLU A 114 9.67 -3.96 24.59
CA GLU A 114 10.61 -3.23 23.74
C GLU A 114 10.36 -3.41 22.24
N MET A 115 9.42 -4.30 21.89
CA MET A 115 9.13 -4.61 20.49
C MET A 115 8.13 -3.62 19.89
N HIS A 116 8.65 -2.57 19.30
CA HIS A 116 7.86 -1.49 18.69
C HIS A 116 8.59 -0.86 17.50
N GLY A 117 7.88 -0.05 16.77
CA GLY A 117 8.43 0.73 15.67
C GLY A 117 7.48 1.85 15.27
N ARG A 118 7.78 2.50 14.16
CA ARG A 118 6.96 3.61 13.67
C ARG A 118 7.10 3.84 12.17
N PHE A 119 6.04 4.36 11.60
CA PHE A 119 6.04 4.96 10.28
C PHE A 119 6.12 6.48 10.45
N VAL A 120 7.06 7.10 9.76
CA VAL A 120 7.23 8.56 9.75
C VAL A 120 6.71 9.08 8.43
N VAL A 121 5.57 9.76 8.47
CA VAL A 121 4.90 10.28 7.28
C VAL A 121 5.29 11.75 7.10
N THR A 122 5.88 12.07 5.98
CA THR A 122 6.25 13.43 5.59
C THR A 122 5.33 13.95 4.48
N ALA A 123 5.34 15.27 4.31
CA ALA A 123 4.54 15.93 3.27
C ALA A 123 5.00 15.57 1.85
#